data_5afbf22597238ac638da1415d6e9d012
#
_entry.id   5afbf22597238ac638da1415d6e9d012
#
_cell.length_a   1.000
_cell.length_b   1.000
_cell.length_c   1.000
_cell.angle_alpha   90.00
_cell.angle_beta   90.00
_cell.angle_gamma   90.00
#
_symmetry.space_group_name_H-M   'P 1'
#
loop_
_entity.id
_entity.type
_entity.pdbx_description
1 polymer ?
#
loop_
_entity_poly.entity_id
_entity_poly.type
_entity_poly.pdbx_seq_one_letter_code
_entity_poly.pdbx_strand_id
1 'polypeptide(L)'
;MKVPYFSPKIGGVRVCAGPLFEYVAAFLEKEKSLGYRPESTATLTHLQLISRLNLWLARRRRPLKDLNEEVVERFLKQARKDRNYHRAGAPTTMRRLLQLLREVGAIPPADRPAPDNPAARMVDEYRRFLAQERGLKPLTIGHYARHITGFLSERFGPGRLRLAQLAVRDVTTFVQRQAHGHGRGHALSVVTALRSFLRFARYRGYIETDLGSALPRVANWKLAGLPKYLPQGAAQQVLAHCDQTTATGRRNYAILLLLARLGLRGGEVVDVRLEDIDWRRGEITVRSKKGSAWVRFPLPVDVGKAIAGYLEAGRPRCSCRNVFVRRYAPYQPLAHSGVVSKIVRLALEQAGVESTRKGAHTFRHTLATDLLRKGASLEEIGRVLRHKSPDTTTIYAKVEIEALRQLALPWAGGGR
;
A
#
# COMPACT_ATOMS: atom_id res chain seq x y z
N MET A 1 -50.72 3.24 10.40
CA MET A 1 -50.79 2.03 9.52
C MET A 1 -49.66 1.09 9.96
N LYS A 2 -49.98 -0.03 10.61
CA LYS A 2 -49.03 -1.07 11.03
C LYS A 2 -48.57 -1.83 9.82
N VAL A 3 -47.28 -1.75 9.43
CA VAL A 3 -46.68 -2.53 8.38
C VAL A 3 -46.65 -4.01 8.85
N PRO A 4 -47.19 -4.98 8.11
CA PRO A 4 -47.19 -6.38 8.55
C PRO A 4 -45.73 -6.91 8.58
N TYR A 5 -45.29 -7.32 9.75
CA TYR A 5 -44.01 -7.92 10.02
C TYR A 5 -43.98 -9.39 9.55
N PHE A 6 -43.74 -9.65 8.30
CA PHE A 6 -43.18 -10.93 7.86
C PHE A 6 -41.76 -10.66 7.35
N SER A 7 -40.79 -10.79 8.20
CA SER A 7 -39.40 -10.63 7.85
C SER A 7 -38.75 -12.00 7.74
N PRO A 8 -38.39 -12.47 6.54
CA PRO A 8 -37.65 -13.72 6.41
C PRO A 8 -36.30 -13.60 7.14
N LYS A 9 -35.94 -14.66 7.85
CA LYS A 9 -34.60 -14.76 8.43
C LYS A 9 -33.62 -15.11 7.31
N ILE A 10 -32.74 -14.18 6.97
CA ILE A 10 -31.65 -14.43 6.05
C ILE A 10 -30.38 -14.56 6.90
N GLY A 11 -29.75 -15.75 6.89
CA GLY A 11 -28.57 -16.02 7.71
C GLY A 11 -28.79 -15.82 9.23
N GLY A 12 -30.01 -16.04 9.75
CA GLY A 12 -30.35 -15.85 11.16
C GLY A 12 -30.68 -14.41 11.56
N VAL A 13 -30.51 -13.44 10.68
CA VAL A 13 -30.84 -12.02 10.91
C VAL A 13 -32.19 -11.69 10.31
N ARG A 14 -33.09 -11.07 11.09
CA ARG A 14 -34.36 -10.55 10.57
C ARG A 14 -34.08 -9.29 9.74
N VAL A 15 -34.38 -9.35 8.45
CA VAL A 15 -34.29 -8.19 7.56
C VAL A 15 -35.70 -7.66 7.36
N CYS A 16 -35.99 -6.47 7.85
CA CYS A 16 -37.30 -5.85 7.75
C CYS A 16 -37.58 -5.43 6.30
N ALA A 17 -38.86 -5.46 5.90
CA ALA A 17 -39.31 -4.85 4.66
C ALA A 17 -38.90 -3.35 4.59
N GLY A 18 -38.46 -2.90 3.40
CA GLY A 18 -38.01 -1.53 3.18
C GLY A 18 -37.21 -1.38 1.89
N PRO A 19 -36.73 -0.18 1.57
CA PRO A 19 -36.17 0.11 0.24
C PRO A 19 -34.91 -0.69 -0.13
N LEU A 20 -34.21 -1.30 0.82
CA LEU A 20 -33.03 -2.13 0.56
C LEU A 20 -33.32 -3.63 0.55
N PHE A 21 -34.55 -4.05 0.86
CA PHE A 21 -34.86 -5.46 1.08
C PHE A 21 -34.54 -6.35 -0.14
N GLU A 22 -34.91 -5.91 -1.35
CA GLU A 22 -34.70 -6.65 -2.60
C GLU A 22 -33.21 -6.81 -2.96
N TYR A 23 -32.33 -5.93 -2.45
CA TYR A 23 -30.89 -5.95 -2.74
C TYR A 23 -30.07 -6.77 -1.76
N VAL A 24 -30.69 -7.26 -0.67
CA VAL A 24 -29.97 -8.01 0.39
C VAL A 24 -29.42 -9.33 -0.14
N ALA A 25 -30.19 -10.04 -0.97
CA ALA A 25 -29.73 -11.29 -1.57
C ALA A 25 -28.54 -11.07 -2.50
N ALA A 26 -28.60 -10.06 -3.36
CA ALA A 26 -27.50 -9.67 -4.24
C ALA A 26 -26.24 -9.23 -3.45
N PHE A 27 -26.44 -8.54 -2.34
CA PHE A 27 -25.34 -8.17 -1.45
C PHE A 27 -24.65 -9.39 -0.82
N LEU A 28 -25.43 -10.37 -0.37
CA LEU A 28 -24.89 -11.63 0.18
C LEU A 28 -24.12 -12.44 -0.85
N GLU A 29 -24.61 -12.55 -2.07
CA GLU A 29 -23.87 -13.23 -3.14
C GLU A 29 -22.56 -12.50 -3.46
N LYS A 30 -22.56 -11.18 -3.45
CA LYS A 30 -21.34 -10.39 -3.60
C LYS A 30 -20.38 -10.59 -2.41
N GLU A 31 -20.87 -10.63 -1.17
CA GLU A 31 -20.06 -10.97 0.01
C GLU A 31 -19.45 -12.37 -0.11
N LYS A 32 -20.24 -13.34 -0.54
CA LYS A 32 -19.79 -14.73 -0.78
C LYS A 32 -18.71 -14.80 -1.85
N SER A 33 -18.84 -14.05 -2.95
CA SER A 33 -17.81 -13.96 -3.99
C SER A 33 -16.51 -13.35 -3.47
N LEU A 34 -16.58 -12.49 -2.46
CA LEU A 34 -15.45 -11.91 -1.75
C LEU A 34 -14.85 -12.85 -0.68
N GLY A 35 -15.49 -14.01 -0.46
CA GLY A 35 -15.04 -15.04 0.47
C GLY A 35 -15.62 -14.94 1.88
N TYR A 36 -16.63 -14.11 2.10
CA TYR A 36 -17.35 -14.12 3.37
C TYR A 36 -18.27 -15.34 3.45
N ARG A 37 -18.21 -16.08 4.54
CA ARG A 37 -19.13 -17.19 4.79
C ARG A 37 -20.47 -16.64 5.25
N PRO A 38 -21.61 -17.15 4.75
CA PRO A 38 -22.95 -16.66 5.11
C PRO A 38 -23.21 -16.60 6.62
N GLU A 39 -22.71 -17.60 7.35
CA GLU A 39 -22.92 -17.75 8.80
C GLU A 39 -21.83 -17.08 9.65
N SER A 40 -20.85 -16.40 9.01
CA SER A 40 -19.78 -15.76 9.76
C SER A 40 -20.30 -14.54 10.54
N THR A 41 -19.73 -14.30 11.71
CA THR A 41 -20.02 -13.11 12.52
C THR A 41 -19.87 -11.82 11.71
N ALA A 42 -18.92 -11.78 10.76
CA ALA A 42 -18.73 -10.63 9.88
C ALA A 42 -19.96 -10.42 8.98
N THR A 43 -20.45 -11.46 8.30
CA THR A 43 -21.64 -11.38 7.43
C THR A 43 -22.89 -11.02 8.24
N LEU A 44 -23.07 -11.61 9.41
CA LEU A 44 -24.18 -11.28 10.31
C LEU A 44 -24.13 -9.80 10.72
N THR A 45 -22.94 -9.29 11.04
CA THR A 45 -22.74 -7.86 11.37
C THR A 45 -23.06 -6.96 10.18
N HIS A 46 -22.66 -7.36 8.97
CA HIS A 46 -23.00 -6.61 7.74
C HIS A 46 -24.49 -6.55 7.51
N LEU A 47 -25.18 -7.69 7.65
CA LEU A 47 -26.64 -7.78 7.50
C LEU A 47 -27.37 -6.94 8.56
N GLN A 48 -26.96 -7.01 9.83
CA GLN A 48 -27.53 -6.18 10.88
C GLN A 48 -27.38 -4.69 10.57
N LEU A 49 -26.22 -4.28 10.05
CA LEU A 49 -25.98 -2.91 9.68
C LEU A 49 -26.87 -2.45 8.52
N ILE A 50 -27.03 -3.31 7.48
CA ILE A 50 -27.91 -3.04 6.35
C ILE A 50 -29.39 -2.99 6.80
N SER A 51 -29.83 -3.91 7.66
CA SER A 51 -31.19 -3.91 8.22
C SER A 51 -31.48 -2.62 9.00
N ARG A 52 -30.53 -2.15 9.78
CA ARG A 52 -30.65 -0.86 10.51
C ARG A 52 -30.74 0.32 9.54
N LEU A 53 -29.93 0.36 8.49
CA LEU A 53 -30.00 1.40 7.46
C LEU A 53 -31.36 1.34 6.75
N ASN A 54 -31.84 0.14 6.40
CA ASN A 54 -33.14 -0.07 5.76
C ASN A 54 -34.30 0.49 6.58
N LEU A 55 -34.34 0.17 7.88
CA LEU A 55 -35.33 0.72 8.81
C LEU A 55 -35.20 2.25 8.96
N TRP A 56 -33.97 2.75 8.99
CA TRP A 56 -33.71 4.19 9.11
C TRP A 56 -34.22 4.97 7.90
N LEU A 57 -34.04 4.41 6.67
CA LEU A 57 -34.57 4.97 5.43
C LEU A 57 -36.11 4.92 5.41
N ALA A 58 -36.69 3.76 5.76
CA ALA A 58 -38.14 3.57 5.80
C ALA A 58 -38.84 4.54 6.75
N ARG A 59 -38.32 4.70 7.99
CA ARG A 59 -38.86 5.62 8.99
C ARG A 59 -38.83 7.09 8.52
N ARG A 60 -37.84 7.46 7.70
CA ARG A 60 -37.70 8.81 7.15
C ARG A 60 -38.37 8.99 5.80
N ARG A 61 -39.04 7.95 5.28
CA ARG A 61 -39.69 7.95 3.95
C ARG A 61 -38.73 8.43 2.85
N ARG A 62 -37.41 8.12 3.00
CA ARG A 62 -36.42 8.47 2.00
C ARG A 62 -36.42 7.47 0.86
N PRO A 63 -36.58 7.93 -0.40
CA PRO A 63 -36.45 7.05 -1.56
C PRO A 63 -35.02 6.56 -1.71
N LEU A 64 -34.87 5.33 -2.23
CA LEU A 64 -33.55 4.70 -2.39
C LEU A 64 -32.63 5.50 -3.31
N LYS A 65 -33.17 6.12 -4.36
CA LYS A 65 -32.42 6.98 -5.29
C LYS A 65 -31.63 8.13 -4.65
N ASP A 66 -32.04 8.56 -3.45
CA ASP A 66 -31.35 9.62 -2.71
C ASP A 66 -30.23 9.10 -1.80
N LEU A 67 -30.01 7.78 -1.79
CA LEU A 67 -28.96 7.18 -0.96
C LEU A 67 -27.58 7.45 -1.58
N ASN A 68 -26.76 8.17 -0.85
CA ASN A 68 -25.40 8.55 -1.22
C ASN A 68 -24.46 8.49 0.00
N GLU A 69 -23.20 8.86 -0.19
CA GLU A 69 -22.19 8.86 0.87
C GLU A 69 -22.56 9.75 2.05
N GLU A 70 -23.16 10.91 1.79
CA GLU A 70 -23.57 11.87 2.82
C GLU A 70 -24.71 11.35 3.69
N VAL A 71 -25.69 10.69 3.07
CA VAL A 71 -26.83 10.05 3.77
C VAL A 71 -26.31 8.92 4.64
N VAL A 72 -25.40 8.09 4.11
CA VAL A 72 -24.75 7.01 4.87
C VAL A 72 -23.94 7.58 6.04
N GLU A 73 -23.20 8.66 5.85
CA GLU A 73 -22.43 9.27 6.94
C GLU A 73 -23.34 9.80 8.06
N ARG A 74 -24.45 10.45 7.72
CA ARG A 74 -25.49 10.87 8.69
C ARG A 74 -26.04 9.68 9.46
N PHE A 75 -26.39 8.59 8.77
CA PHE A 75 -26.82 7.35 9.42
C PHE A 75 -25.76 6.82 10.37
N LEU A 76 -24.49 6.71 9.93
CA LEU A 76 -23.40 6.19 10.76
C LEU A 76 -23.13 7.08 11.98
N LYS A 77 -23.21 8.41 11.85
CA LYS A 77 -23.08 9.34 12.97
C LYS A 77 -24.19 9.12 14.02
N GLN A 78 -25.41 8.89 13.56
CA GLN A 78 -26.53 8.60 14.47
C GLN A 78 -26.40 7.21 15.10
N ALA A 79 -26.05 6.18 14.32
CA ALA A 79 -25.88 4.81 14.80
C ALA A 79 -24.77 4.68 15.86
N ARG A 80 -23.74 5.53 15.83
CA ARG A 80 -22.66 5.56 16.84
C ARG A 80 -23.12 5.89 18.26
N LYS A 81 -24.31 6.45 18.43
CA LYS A 81 -24.91 6.74 19.75
C LYS A 81 -25.55 5.50 20.38
N ASP A 82 -25.75 4.43 19.61
CA ASP A 82 -26.31 3.17 20.07
C ASP A 82 -25.21 2.28 20.68
N ARG A 83 -25.45 1.75 21.91
CA ARG A 83 -24.52 0.84 22.60
C ARG A 83 -24.20 -0.43 21.83
N ASN A 84 -25.15 -0.91 21.02
CA ASN A 84 -25.02 -2.15 20.22
C ASN A 84 -24.45 -1.90 18.82
N TYR A 85 -23.82 -0.76 18.55
CA TYR A 85 -23.22 -0.44 17.28
C TYR A 85 -21.78 -0.95 17.17
N HIS A 86 -21.55 -1.95 16.32
CA HIS A 86 -20.20 -2.41 16.02
C HIS A 86 -19.51 -1.46 15.03
N ARG A 87 -18.56 -0.66 15.52
CA ARG A 87 -17.84 0.37 14.72
C ARG A 87 -16.90 -0.20 13.67
N ALA A 88 -16.32 -1.38 13.95
CA ALA A 88 -15.32 -1.98 13.06
C ALA A 88 -15.94 -2.42 11.73
N GLY A 89 -15.43 -1.90 10.64
CA GLY A 89 -15.84 -2.29 9.28
C GLY A 89 -17.10 -1.60 8.73
N ALA A 90 -17.91 -0.91 9.54
CA ALA A 90 -19.17 -0.31 9.09
C ALA A 90 -19.04 0.64 7.87
N PRO A 91 -18.07 1.56 7.81
CA PRO A 91 -17.88 2.41 6.61
C PRO A 91 -17.52 1.59 5.36
N THR A 92 -16.78 0.51 5.53
CA THR A 92 -16.39 -0.37 4.42
C THR A 92 -17.57 -1.18 3.91
N THR A 93 -18.42 -1.70 4.80
CA THR A 93 -19.67 -2.39 4.45
C THR A 93 -20.61 -1.47 3.69
N MET A 94 -20.80 -0.25 4.18
CA MET A 94 -21.64 0.75 3.52
C MET A 94 -21.11 1.13 2.13
N ARG A 95 -19.82 1.30 1.99
CA ARG A 95 -19.21 1.57 0.68
C ARG A 95 -19.45 0.43 -0.32
N ARG A 96 -19.36 -0.82 0.12
CA ARG A 96 -19.66 -1.99 -0.73
C ARG A 96 -21.14 -2.06 -1.11
N LEU A 97 -22.03 -1.72 -0.16
CA LEU A 97 -23.45 -1.64 -0.43
C LEU A 97 -23.75 -0.55 -1.48
N LEU A 98 -23.25 0.67 -1.31
CA LEU A 98 -23.41 1.74 -2.29
C LEU A 98 -22.87 1.36 -3.67
N GLN A 99 -21.71 0.69 -3.69
CA GLN A 99 -21.14 0.20 -4.94
C GLN A 99 -22.04 -0.82 -5.63
N LEU A 100 -22.59 -1.80 -4.88
CA LEU A 100 -23.53 -2.76 -5.42
C LEU A 100 -24.79 -2.07 -5.99
N LEU A 101 -25.39 -1.17 -5.22
CA LEU A 101 -26.61 -0.47 -5.62
C LEU A 101 -26.39 0.38 -6.90
N ARG A 102 -25.19 0.92 -7.11
CA ARG A 102 -24.82 1.60 -8.36
C ARG A 102 -24.65 0.62 -9.53
N GLU A 103 -24.01 -0.50 -9.28
CA GLU A 103 -23.80 -1.54 -10.29
C GLU A 103 -25.14 -2.11 -10.82
N VAL A 104 -26.15 -2.22 -9.96
CA VAL A 104 -27.49 -2.66 -10.34
C VAL A 104 -28.43 -1.52 -10.76
N GLY A 105 -27.93 -0.27 -10.81
CA GLY A 105 -28.72 0.89 -11.23
C GLY A 105 -29.77 1.39 -10.23
N ALA A 106 -29.76 0.89 -8.98
CA ALA A 106 -30.72 1.26 -7.94
C ALA A 106 -30.51 2.68 -7.38
N ILE A 107 -29.28 3.17 -7.45
CA ILE A 107 -28.90 4.54 -7.09
C ILE A 107 -28.04 5.17 -8.18
N PRO A 108 -28.04 6.52 -8.31
CA PRO A 108 -27.22 7.20 -9.28
C PRO A 108 -25.71 6.88 -9.14
N PRO A 109 -24.92 7.02 -10.22
CA PRO A 109 -23.47 7.00 -10.11
C PRO A 109 -22.98 7.94 -9.02
N ALA A 110 -21.80 7.62 -8.45
CA ALA A 110 -21.21 8.50 -7.44
C ALA A 110 -20.93 9.87 -8.09
N ASP A 111 -21.81 10.80 -7.82
CA ASP A 111 -21.49 12.19 -8.03
C ASP A 111 -20.40 12.53 -7.00
N ARG A 112 -19.17 12.74 -7.45
CA ARG A 112 -18.18 13.38 -6.58
C ARG A 112 -18.49 14.85 -6.57
N PRO A 113 -19.20 15.37 -5.55
CA PRO A 113 -19.35 16.81 -5.45
C PRO A 113 -17.94 17.38 -5.49
N ALA A 114 -17.75 18.39 -6.34
CA ALA A 114 -16.49 19.12 -6.32
C ALA A 114 -16.26 19.54 -4.86
N PRO A 115 -15.06 19.26 -4.30
CA PRO A 115 -14.84 19.57 -2.90
C PRO A 115 -15.12 21.06 -2.68
N ASP A 116 -15.97 21.40 -1.69
CA ASP A 116 -16.31 22.80 -1.36
C ASP A 116 -15.09 23.62 -0.93
N ASN A 117 -14.03 22.96 -0.56
CA ASN A 117 -12.77 23.59 -0.18
C ASN A 117 -11.92 23.92 -1.43
N PRO A 118 -11.57 25.19 -1.67
CA PRO A 118 -10.75 25.62 -2.81
C PRO A 118 -9.39 24.89 -2.89
N ALA A 119 -8.76 24.58 -1.75
CA ALA A 119 -7.52 23.82 -1.72
C ALA A 119 -7.72 22.37 -2.19
N ALA A 120 -8.84 21.75 -1.84
CA ALA A 120 -9.14 20.40 -2.29
C ALA A 120 -9.44 20.33 -3.79
N ARG A 121 -10.13 21.35 -4.36
CA ARG A 121 -10.34 21.50 -5.82
C ARG A 121 -9.00 21.62 -6.56
N MET A 122 -8.10 22.44 -6.05
CA MET A 122 -6.75 22.60 -6.60
C MET A 122 -5.95 21.30 -6.57
N VAL A 123 -6.02 20.56 -5.47
CA VAL A 123 -5.34 19.26 -5.35
C VAL A 123 -5.93 18.24 -6.32
N ASP A 124 -7.24 18.25 -6.55
CA ASP A 124 -7.87 17.32 -7.50
C ASP A 124 -7.56 17.70 -8.97
N GLU A 125 -7.43 18.97 -9.29
CA GLU A 125 -6.92 19.40 -10.59
C GLU A 125 -5.47 18.96 -10.79
N TYR A 126 -4.63 19.16 -9.79
CA TYR A 126 -3.24 18.70 -9.81
C TYR A 126 -3.14 17.18 -9.96
N ARG A 127 -4.01 16.40 -9.31
CA ARG A 127 -4.08 14.93 -9.48
C ARG A 127 -4.41 14.55 -10.92
N ARG A 128 -5.37 15.25 -11.56
CA ARG A 128 -5.72 15.02 -12.96
C ARG A 128 -4.54 15.30 -13.87
N PHE A 129 -3.87 16.44 -13.69
CA PHE A 129 -2.64 16.78 -14.40
C PHE A 129 -1.56 15.69 -14.28
N LEU A 130 -1.29 15.23 -13.05
CA LEU A 130 -0.29 14.19 -12.83
C LEU A 130 -0.67 12.85 -13.50
N ALA A 131 -1.96 12.51 -13.54
CA ALA A 131 -2.44 11.28 -14.16
C ALA A 131 -2.43 11.37 -15.69
N GLN A 132 -3.01 12.41 -16.24
CA GLN A 132 -3.30 12.55 -17.68
C GLN A 132 -2.11 13.10 -18.47
N GLU A 133 -1.50 14.16 -17.97
CA GLU A 133 -0.42 14.86 -18.70
C GLU A 133 0.97 14.34 -18.33
N ARG A 134 1.16 13.80 -17.11
CA ARG A 134 2.45 13.27 -16.66
C ARG A 134 2.51 11.74 -16.57
N GLY A 135 1.41 11.04 -16.77
CA GLY A 135 1.35 9.58 -16.77
C GLY A 135 1.83 8.92 -15.45
N LEU A 136 1.70 9.62 -14.30
CA LEU A 136 2.20 9.10 -13.04
C LEU A 136 1.28 8.01 -12.48
N LYS A 137 1.88 7.03 -11.79
CA LYS A 137 1.13 5.96 -11.13
C LYS A 137 0.30 6.48 -9.94
N PRO A 138 -0.89 5.92 -9.68
CA PRO A 138 -1.80 6.37 -8.62
C PRO A 138 -1.15 6.51 -7.25
N LEU A 139 -0.23 5.61 -6.89
CA LEU A 139 0.49 5.66 -5.62
C LEU A 139 1.37 6.92 -5.51
N THR A 140 2.10 7.28 -6.58
CA THR A 140 2.93 8.48 -6.64
C THR A 140 2.06 9.74 -6.56
N ILE A 141 0.94 9.75 -7.29
CA ILE A 141 -0.04 10.85 -7.26
C ILE A 141 -0.58 11.02 -5.84
N GLY A 142 -0.95 9.93 -5.16
CA GLY A 142 -1.42 9.97 -3.78
C GLY A 142 -0.38 10.52 -2.81
N HIS A 143 0.90 10.19 -2.98
CA HIS A 143 1.99 10.75 -2.17
C HIS A 143 2.17 12.25 -2.41
N TYR A 144 2.22 12.69 -3.66
CA TYR A 144 2.36 14.10 -3.99
C TYR A 144 1.17 14.91 -3.48
N ALA A 145 -0.05 14.45 -3.76
CA ALA A 145 -1.27 15.11 -3.32
C ALA A 145 -1.32 15.29 -1.79
N ARG A 146 -0.87 14.31 -1.01
CA ARG A 146 -0.83 14.41 0.46
C ARG A 146 0.08 15.56 0.92
N HIS A 147 1.27 15.68 0.36
CA HIS A 147 2.20 16.77 0.70
C HIS A 147 1.63 18.13 0.31
N ILE A 148 0.99 18.22 -0.87
CA ILE A 148 0.39 19.47 -1.35
C ILE A 148 -0.85 19.84 -0.53
N THR A 149 -1.69 18.89 -0.16
CA THR A 149 -2.82 19.16 0.75
C THR A 149 -2.31 19.74 2.07
N GLY A 150 -1.26 19.15 2.66
CA GLY A 150 -0.63 19.67 3.89
C GLY A 150 -0.11 21.10 3.71
N PHE A 151 0.62 21.36 2.62
CA PHE A 151 1.14 22.69 2.30
C PHE A 151 0.03 23.76 2.14
N LEU A 152 -0.98 23.46 1.33
CA LEU A 152 -2.07 24.40 1.07
C LEU A 152 -2.92 24.65 2.33
N SER A 153 -3.18 23.60 3.10
CA SER A 153 -3.92 23.73 4.37
C SER A 153 -3.18 24.57 5.41
N GLU A 154 -1.86 24.40 5.50
CA GLU A 154 -1.02 25.15 6.43
C GLU A 154 -0.89 26.62 6.02
N ARG A 155 -0.76 26.88 4.71
CA ARG A 155 -0.53 28.25 4.22
C ARG A 155 -1.80 29.09 4.11
N PHE A 156 -2.93 28.49 3.73
CA PHE A 156 -4.18 29.19 3.42
C PHE A 156 -5.34 28.85 4.35
N GLY A 157 -5.21 27.79 5.15
CA GLY A 157 -6.31 27.31 5.99
C GLY A 157 -7.55 26.90 5.18
N PRO A 158 -8.76 27.05 5.76
CA PRO A 158 -10.01 26.74 5.07
C PRO A 158 -10.49 27.87 4.14
N GLY A 159 -9.77 29.00 4.08
CA GLY A 159 -10.17 30.21 3.36
C GLY A 159 -9.92 30.18 1.86
N ARG A 160 -9.96 31.37 1.23
CA ARG A 160 -9.69 31.53 -0.21
C ARG A 160 -8.25 31.17 -0.54
N LEU A 161 -8.07 30.36 -1.58
CA LEU A 161 -6.77 29.98 -2.11
C LEU A 161 -6.25 31.12 -3.03
N ARG A 162 -5.20 31.83 -2.58
CA ARG A 162 -4.58 32.93 -3.34
C ARG A 162 -3.16 32.53 -3.75
N LEU A 163 -3.02 31.62 -4.73
CA LEU A 163 -1.71 31.11 -5.17
C LEU A 163 -0.78 32.21 -5.70
N ALA A 164 -1.30 33.24 -6.32
CA ALA A 164 -0.50 34.39 -6.78
C ALA A 164 0.23 35.12 -5.65
N GLN A 165 -0.20 34.97 -4.38
CA GLN A 165 0.45 35.55 -3.20
C GLN A 165 1.52 34.64 -2.58
N LEU A 166 1.79 33.47 -3.19
CA LEU A 166 2.88 32.62 -2.71
C LEU A 166 4.24 33.29 -2.90
N ALA A 167 5.00 33.31 -1.84
CA ALA A 167 6.37 33.81 -1.82
C ALA A 167 7.39 32.68 -1.57
N VAL A 168 8.65 32.94 -1.89
CA VAL A 168 9.76 32.02 -1.61
C VAL A 168 9.78 31.61 -0.13
N ARG A 169 9.52 32.53 0.78
CA ARG A 169 9.45 32.28 2.22
C ARG A 169 8.43 31.21 2.58
N ASP A 170 7.27 31.18 1.96
CA ASP A 170 6.21 30.20 2.26
C ASP A 170 6.68 28.77 1.97
N VAL A 171 7.28 28.55 0.80
CA VAL A 171 7.75 27.23 0.39
C VAL A 171 9.00 26.78 1.16
N THR A 172 9.92 27.67 1.45
CA THR A 172 11.15 27.34 2.21
C THR A 172 10.84 27.04 3.67
N THR A 173 9.99 27.84 4.33
CA THR A 173 9.57 27.62 5.71
C THR A 173 8.82 26.29 5.87
N PHE A 174 7.93 25.97 4.93
CA PHE A 174 7.24 24.66 4.95
C PHE A 174 8.25 23.51 4.86
N VAL A 175 9.19 23.55 3.90
CA VAL A 175 10.22 22.51 3.75
C VAL A 175 11.07 22.38 5.01
N GLN A 176 11.49 23.49 5.62
CA GLN A 176 12.28 23.48 6.86
C GLN A 176 11.52 22.82 8.00
N ARG A 177 10.26 23.15 8.23
CA ARG A 177 9.42 22.52 9.26
C ARG A 177 9.27 21.01 9.03
N GLN A 178 9.00 20.62 7.78
CA GLN A 178 8.89 19.20 7.43
C GLN A 178 10.23 18.44 7.57
N ALA A 179 11.35 19.12 7.40
CA ALA A 179 12.67 18.53 7.56
C ALA A 179 13.05 18.31 9.04
N HIS A 180 12.68 19.23 9.94
CA HIS A 180 12.98 19.11 11.38
C HIS A 180 12.20 17.97 12.06
N GLY A 181 10.97 17.74 11.66
CA GLY A 181 10.12 16.69 12.25
C GLY A 181 10.31 15.27 11.68
N HIS A 182 11.05 15.14 10.56
CA HIS A 182 11.12 13.89 9.80
C HIS A 182 12.50 13.71 9.16
N GLY A 183 12.88 12.46 8.90
CA GLY A 183 14.19 12.16 8.29
C GLY A 183 14.37 12.70 6.85
N ARG A 184 15.63 12.77 6.40
CA ARG A 184 16.06 13.27 5.07
C ARG A 184 15.20 12.76 3.89
N GLY A 185 14.80 11.50 3.89
CA GLY A 185 13.97 10.92 2.82
C GLY A 185 12.58 11.56 2.72
N HIS A 186 11.99 11.96 3.85
CA HIS A 186 10.73 12.69 3.89
C HIS A 186 10.90 14.09 3.30
N ALA A 187 11.93 14.83 3.74
CA ALA A 187 12.22 16.16 3.21
C ALA A 187 12.43 16.14 1.68
N LEU A 188 13.15 15.15 1.16
CA LEU A 188 13.32 14.96 -0.28
C LEU A 188 12.00 14.71 -0.99
N SER A 189 11.11 13.91 -0.40
CA SER A 189 9.76 13.64 -0.94
C SER A 189 8.91 14.91 -0.99
N VAL A 190 8.93 15.71 0.07
CA VAL A 190 8.23 16.99 0.16
C VAL A 190 8.72 17.96 -0.90
N VAL A 191 10.05 18.17 -1.00
CA VAL A 191 10.66 19.06 -2.01
C VAL A 191 10.31 18.62 -3.43
N THR A 192 10.33 17.30 -3.70
CA THR A 192 9.97 16.76 -5.01
C THR A 192 8.50 17.03 -5.35
N ALA A 193 7.59 16.82 -4.40
CA ALA A 193 6.17 17.09 -4.58
C ALA A 193 5.89 18.58 -4.78
N LEU A 194 6.49 19.45 -3.95
CA LEU A 194 6.36 20.90 -4.07
C LEU A 194 6.90 21.41 -5.41
N ARG A 195 8.09 20.98 -5.84
CA ARG A 195 8.64 21.36 -7.14
C ARG A 195 7.72 20.96 -8.30
N SER A 196 7.14 19.78 -8.21
CA SER A 196 6.17 19.31 -9.20
C SER A 196 4.89 20.17 -9.19
N PHE A 197 4.36 20.51 -8.02
CA PHE A 197 3.17 21.34 -7.88
C PHE A 197 3.40 22.79 -8.34
N LEU A 198 4.51 23.39 -7.96
CA LEU A 198 4.84 24.78 -8.34
C LEU A 198 5.02 24.91 -9.87
N ARG A 199 5.63 23.89 -10.52
CA ARG A 199 5.68 23.83 -11.99
C ARG A 199 4.28 23.74 -12.61
N PHE A 200 3.41 22.89 -12.05
CA PHE A 200 2.02 22.80 -12.48
C PHE A 200 1.30 24.15 -12.29
N ALA A 201 1.43 24.76 -11.11
CA ALA A 201 0.77 26.05 -10.82
C ALA A 201 1.24 27.17 -11.77
N ARG A 202 2.53 27.20 -12.10
CA ARG A 202 3.07 28.14 -13.10
C ARG A 202 2.57 27.82 -14.50
N TYR A 203 2.58 26.57 -14.89
CA TYR A 203 2.08 26.13 -16.20
C TYR A 203 0.62 26.50 -16.43
N ARG A 204 -0.20 26.42 -15.38
CA ARG A 204 -1.62 26.83 -15.41
C ARG A 204 -1.86 28.35 -15.22
N GLY A 205 -0.81 29.13 -15.03
CA GLY A 205 -0.93 30.58 -14.82
C GLY A 205 -1.40 31.00 -13.41
N TYR A 206 -1.41 30.08 -12.43
CA TYR A 206 -1.80 30.40 -11.05
C TYR A 206 -0.72 31.17 -10.29
N ILE A 207 0.53 31.06 -10.73
CA ILE A 207 1.70 31.81 -10.24
C ILE A 207 2.56 32.23 -11.43
N GLU A 208 3.14 33.43 -11.36
CA GLU A 208 4.04 33.96 -12.39
C GLU A 208 5.50 33.61 -12.11
N THR A 209 5.88 33.71 -10.85
CA THR A 209 7.26 33.51 -10.39
C THR A 209 7.63 32.04 -10.33
N ASP A 210 8.85 31.69 -10.73
CA ASP A 210 9.41 30.34 -10.56
C ASP A 210 9.84 30.07 -9.11
N LEU A 211 8.87 29.81 -8.25
CA LEU A 211 9.13 29.42 -6.86
C LEU A 211 9.78 28.03 -6.73
N GLY A 212 9.72 27.21 -7.79
CA GLY A 212 10.33 25.87 -7.81
C GLY A 212 11.87 25.91 -7.80
N SER A 213 12.48 26.96 -8.35
CA SER A 213 13.93 27.17 -8.36
C SER A 213 14.47 27.51 -6.98
N ALA A 214 13.69 28.26 -6.17
CA ALA A 214 14.03 28.66 -4.82
C ALA A 214 13.97 27.51 -3.79
N LEU A 215 13.42 26.35 -4.14
CA LEU A 215 13.38 25.21 -3.24
C LEU A 215 14.77 24.66 -2.96
N PRO A 216 15.13 24.45 -1.67
CA PRO A 216 16.45 23.97 -1.30
C PRO A 216 16.76 22.63 -1.95
N ARG A 217 18.03 22.46 -2.35
CA ARG A 217 18.54 21.17 -2.77
C ARG A 217 18.79 20.33 -1.53
N VAL A 218 17.92 19.34 -1.28
CA VAL A 218 18.19 18.36 -0.24
C VAL A 218 19.35 17.48 -0.72
N ALA A 219 20.52 17.64 -0.10
CA ALA A 219 21.70 16.85 -0.44
C ALA A 219 21.39 15.36 -0.30
N ASN A 220 21.32 14.67 -1.42
CA ASN A 220 21.09 13.23 -1.48
C ASN A 220 22.33 12.54 -2.05
N TRP A 221 23.33 12.37 -1.20
CA TRP A 221 24.51 11.60 -1.55
C TRP A 221 24.06 10.15 -1.75
N LYS A 222 23.93 9.72 -3.00
CA LYS A 222 23.44 8.39 -3.38
C LYS A 222 24.15 7.25 -2.64
N LEU A 223 25.37 7.46 -2.22
CA LEU A 223 26.23 6.46 -1.60
C LEU A 223 26.67 6.85 -0.17
N ALA A 224 26.03 7.80 0.49
CA ALA A 224 26.50 8.33 1.79
C ALA A 224 26.41 7.32 2.95
N GLY A 225 25.62 6.26 2.83
CA GLY A 225 25.46 5.27 3.90
C GLY A 225 25.88 3.86 3.45
N LEU A 226 26.26 3.03 4.40
CA LEU A 226 26.42 1.60 4.18
C LEU A 226 25.07 0.96 3.89
N PRO A 227 25.02 -0.09 3.04
CA PRO A 227 23.81 -0.89 2.88
C PRO A 227 23.40 -1.44 4.24
N LYS A 228 22.10 -1.36 4.56
CA LYS A 228 21.57 -1.87 5.82
C LYS A 228 21.13 -3.31 5.61
N TYR A 229 22.04 -4.24 5.85
CA TYR A 229 21.83 -5.68 5.76
C TYR A 229 21.71 -6.30 7.16
N LEU A 230 21.25 -7.55 7.24
CA LEU A 230 21.17 -8.32 8.47
C LEU A 230 22.55 -8.92 8.81
N PRO A 231 22.82 -9.16 10.09
CA PRO A 231 23.98 -9.92 10.50
C PRO A 231 24.04 -11.28 9.76
N GLN A 232 25.24 -11.83 9.64
CA GLN A 232 25.45 -13.14 9.01
C GLN A 232 24.62 -14.21 9.74
N GLY A 233 23.93 -15.08 8.98
CA GLY A 233 23.05 -16.09 9.55
C GLY A 233 21.69 -15.61 10.03
N ALA A 234 21.49 -14.30 10.23
CA ALA A 234 20.24 -13.78 10.79
C ALA A 234 19.02 -14.00 9.85
N ALA A 235 19.23 -14.01 8.53
CA ALA A 235 18.15 -14.34 7.60
C ALA A 235 17.65 -15.78 7.79
N GLN A 236 18.56 -16.74 8.01
CA GLN A 236 18.23 -18.12 8.32
C GLN A 236 17.56 -18.26 9.68
N GLN A 237 18.04 -17.53 10.70
CA GLN A 237 17.41 -17.47 12.02
C GLN A 237 15.95 -17.00 11.91
N VAL A 238 15.68 -15.93 11.16
CA VAL A 238 14.31 -15.45 10.94
C VAL A 238 13.43 -16.50 10.25
N LEU A 239 13.96 -17.19 9.26
CA LEU A 239 13.23 -18.25 8.56
C LEU A 239 12.93 -19.44 9.48
N ALA A 240 13.87 -19.84 10.33
CA ALA A 240 13.71 -20.94 11.29
C ALA A 240 12.64 -20.64 12.37
N HIS A 241 12.46 -19.37 12.75
CA HIS A 241 11.45 -18.95 13.73
C HIS A 241 10.04 -18.79 13.15
N CYS A 242 9.85 -18.98 11.84
CA CYS A 242 8.52 -18.89 11.24
C CYS A 242 7.64 -20.08 11.62
N ASP A 243 6.54 -19.82 12.30
CA ASP A 243 5.53 -20.84 12.58
C ASP A 243 4.81 -21.25 11.29
N GLN A 244 5.11 -22.45 10.79
CA GLN A 244 4.49 -23.00 9.58
C GLN A 244 3.25 -23.87 9.86
N THR A 245 2.81 -23.98 11.11
CA THR A 245 1.59 -24.71 11.47
C THR A 245 0.34 -23.95 11.05
N THR A 246 0.41 -22.62 11.04
CA THR A 246 -0.70 -21.74 10.71
C THR A 246 -0.70 -21.32 9.23
N ALA A 247 -1.90 -21.08 8.68
CA ALA A 247 -2.07 -20.53 7.33
C ALA A 247 -1.32 -19.21 7.10
N THR A 248 -1.28 -18.34 8.12
CA THR A 248 -0.56 -17.07 8.06
C THR A 248 0.96 -17.29 8.10
N GLY A 249 1.41 -18.20 8.92
CA GLY A 249 2.82 -18.54 9.04
C GLY A 249 3.36 -19.13 7.74
N ARG A 250 2.67 -20.12 7.12
CA ARG A 250 3.04 -20.66 5.79
C ARG A 250 3.13 -19.57 4.73
N ARG A 251 2.17 -18.65 4.68
CA ARG A 251 2.21 -17.51 3.77
C ARG A 251 3.43 -16.63 4.02
N ASN A 252 3.66 -16.26 5.27
CA ASN A 252 4.73 -15.34 5.64
C ASN A 252 6.12 -16.01 5.40
N TYR A 253 6.26 -17.29 5.68
CA TYR A 253 7.47 -18.07 5.39
C TYR A 253 7.80 -18.07 3.89
N ALA A 254 6.82 -18.36 3.02
CA ALA A 254 7.01 -18.32 1.57
C ALA A 254 7.39 -16.91 1.08
N ILE A 255 6.79 -15.87 1.65
CA ILE A 255 7.14 -14.46 1.35
C ILE A 255 8.60 -14.18 1.75
N LEU A 256 9.01 -14.59 2.95
CA LEU A 256 10.36 -14.36 3.46
C LEU A 256 11.42 -15.11 2.64
N LEU A 257 11.12 -16.34 2.20
CA LEU A 257 11.98 -17.10 1.29
C LEU A 257 12.16 -16.43 -0.05
N LEU A 258 11.09 -15.90 -0.66
CA LEU A 258 11.19 -15.13 -1.91
C LEU A 258 12.08 -13.90 -1.76
N LEU A 259 12.00 -13.21 -0.61
CA LEU A 259 12.87 -12.07 -0.32
C LEU A 259 14.33 -12.51 -0.11
N ALA A 260 14.56 -13.60 0.64
CA ALA A 260 15.89 -14.07 1.01
C ALA A 260 16.63 -14.74 -0.15
N ARG A 261 15.95 -15.56 -0.96
CA ARG A 261 16.57 -16.37 -2.02
C ARG A 261 16.64 -15.65 -3.36
N LEU A 262 15.58 -14.92 -3.73
CA LEU A 262 15.48 -14.25 -5.03
C LEU A 262 15.65 -12.73 -4.94
N GLY A 263 15.81 -12.19 -3.75
CA GLY A 263 15.97 -10.74 -3.52
C GLY A 263 14.82 -9.92 -4.12
N LEU A 264 13.58 -10.45 -4.15
CA LEU A 264 12.45 -9.75 -4.72
C LEU A 264 12.15 -8.44 -3.96
N ARG A 265 11.68 -7.43 -4.68
CA ARG A 265 11.13 -6.24 -4.01
C ARG A 265 9.78 -6.57 -3.39
N GLY A 266 9.44 -5.96 -2.25
CA GLY A 266 8.15 -6.22 -1.59
C GLY A 266 6.93 -6.00 -2.49
N GLY A 267 7.02 -5.10 -3.47
CA GLY A 267 5.96 -4.93 -4.46
C GLY A 267 5.90 -6.05 -5.50
N GLU A 268 7.03 -6.61 -5.87
CA GLU A 268 7.10 -7.76 -6.79
C GLU A 268 6.47 -9.00 -6.13
N VAL A 269 6.75 -9.22 -4.83
CA VAL A 269 6.14 -10.31 -4.06
C VAL A 269 4.61 -10.20 -4.01
N VAL A 270 4.07 -9.00 -3.80
CA VAL A 270 2.62 -8.76 -3.79
C VAL A 270 1.98 -9.08 -5.14
N ASP A 271 2.70 -8.81 -6.23
CA ASP A 271 2.16 -8.91 -7.59
C ASP A 271 2.31 -10.31 -8.20
N VAL A 272 3.03 -11.27 -7.55
CA VAL A 272 3.16 -12.65 -8.05
C VAL A 272 1.79 -13.30 -8.17
N ARG A 273 1.53 -13.88 -9.34
CA ARG A 273 0.30 -14.60 -9.66
C ARG A 273 0.54 -16.10 -9.77
N LEU A 274 -0.54 -16.87 -9.72
CA LEU A 274 -0.50 -18.34 -9.85
C LEU A 274 0.10 -18.75 -11.22
N GLU A 275 -0.23 -18.04 -12.28
CA GLU A 275 0.27 -18.25 -13.64
C GLU A 275 1.73 -17.81 -13.86
N ASP A 276 2.31 -17.09 -12.91
CA ASP A 276 3.73 -16.69 -12.99
C ASP A 276 4.68 -17.80 -12.54
N ILE A 277 4.17 -18.93 -12.03
CA ILE A 277 4.95 -20.07 -11.55
C ILE A 277 4.80 -21.24 -12.51
N ASP A 278 5.88 -21.59 -13.20
CA ASP A 278 5.97 -22.80 -14.00
C ASP A 278 6.56 -23.94 -13.16
N TRP A 279 5.67 -24.76 -12.61
CA TRP A 279 6.04 -25.88 -11.76
C TRP A 279 6.80 -27.00 -12.50
N ARG A 280 6.56 -27.14 -13.82
CA ARG A 280 7.22 -28.18 -14.64
C ARG A 280 8.64 -27.81 -14.94
N ARG A 281 8.89 -26.53 -15.28
CA ARG A 281 10.23 -26.01 -15.56
C ARG A 281 10.98 -25.60 -14.32
N GLY A 282 10.31 -25.49 -13.16
CA GLY A 282 10.90 -24.96 -11.95
C GLY A 282 11.31 -23.48 -12.11
N GLU A 283 10.45 -22.69 -12.70
CA GLU A 283 10.69 -21.27 -12.97
C GLU A 283 9.63 -20.36 -12.36
N ILE A 284 10.03 -19.15 -12.00
CA ILE A 284 9.12 -18.08 -11.59
C ILE A 284 9.34 -16.83 -12.42
N THR A 285 8.26 -16.27 -12.97
CA THR A 285 8.29 -15.03 -13.74
C THR A 285 7.97 -13.84 -12.85
N VAL A 286 8.85 -12.84 -12.82
CA VAL A 286 8.69 -11.65 -12.00
C VAL A 286 8.48 -10.42 -12.89
N ARG A 287 7.39 -9.70 -12.63
CA ARG A 287 7.02 -8.49 -13.37
C ARG A 287 7.68 -7.25 -12.75
N SER A 288 8.47 -6.53 -13.52
CA SER A 288 9.04 -5.27 -13.04
C SER A 288 8.01 -4.14 -13.05
N LYS A 289 7.76 -3.51 -11.90
CA LYS A 289 6.85 -2.34 -11.80
C LYS A 289 7.33 -1.09 -12.56
N LYS A 290 8.62 -0.99 -12.86
CA LYS A 290 9.23 0.19 -13.50
C LYS A 290 9.62 0.00 -14.97
N GLY A 291 9.13 -1.04 -15.62
CA GLY A 291 9.40 -1.32 -17.03
C GLY A 291 8.60 -2.52 -17.49
N SER A 292 8.42 -2.68 -18.79
CA SER A 292 7.68 -3.78 -19.43
C SER A 292 8.42 -5.12 -19.37
N ALA A 293 9.58 -5.21 -18.74
CA ALA A 293 10.40 -6.39 -18.72
C ALA A 293 9.89 -7.43 -17.72
N TRP A 294 9.64 -8.62 -18.23
CA TRP A 294 9.40 -9.83 -17.47
C TRP A 294 10.74 -10.54 -17.31
N VAL A 295 11.06 -10.96 -16.11
CA VAL A 295 12.30 -11.68 -15.84
C VAL A 295 11.95 -13.05 -15.27
N ARG A 296 12.48 -14.10 -15.88
CA ARG A 296 12.37 -15.47 -15.40
C ARG A 296 13.53 -15.79 -14.48
N PHE A 297 13.25 -16.50 -13.41
CA PHE A 297 14.23 -17.01 -12.46
C PHE A 297 14.02 -18.51 -12.27
N PRO A 298 15.09 -19.26 -12.03
CA PRO A 298 14.93 -20.59 -11.48
C PRO A 298 14.21 -20.45 -10.13
N LEU A 299 13.26 -21.34 -9.87
CA LEU A 299 12.54 -21.44 -8.60
C LEU A 299 13.30 -22.40 -7.68
N PRO A 300 14.00 -21.89 -6.65
CA PRO A 300 14.68 -22.78 -5.71
C PRO A 300 13.72 -23.77 -5.07
N VAL A 301 14.17 -24.98 -4.81
CA VAL A 301 13.31 -26.07 -4.31
C VAL A 301 12.65 -25.70 -2.97
N ASP A 302 13.39 -25.04 -2.06
CA ASP A 302 12.85 -24.59 -0.78
C ASP A 302 11.75 -23.51 -0.96
N VAL A 303 11.92 -22.59 -1.90
CA VAL A 303 10.90 -21.58 -2.24
C VAL A 303 9.66 -22.24 -2.86
N GLY A 304 9.88 -23.16 -3.81
CA GLY A 304 8.79 -23.91 -4.45
C GLY A 304 7.96 -24.69 -3.43
N LYS A 305 8.63 -25.46 -2.56
CA LYS A 305 7.97 -26.21 -1.48
C LYS A 305 7.18 -25.30 -0.53
N ALA A 306 7.72 -24.15 -0.15
CA ALA A 306 7.04 -23.22 0.73
C ALA A 306 5.80 -22.59 0.08
N ILE A 307 5.87 -22.25 -1.21
CA ILE A 307 4.71 -21.74 -1.95
C ILE A 307 3.66 -22.84 -2.07
N ALA A 308 4.03 -24.06 -2.47
CA ALA A 308 3.11 -25.18 -2.59
C ALA A 308 2.40 -25.46 -1.25
N GLY A 309 3.13 -25.58 -0.15
CA GLY A 309 2.54 -25.77 1.17
C GLY A 309 1.60 -24.66 1.63
N TYR A 310 1.86 -23.42 1.21
CA TYR A 310 0.90 -22.33 1.41
C TYR A 310 -0.33 -22.47 0.53
N LEU A 311 -0.17 -22.82 -0.74
CA LEU A 311 -1.30 -22.98 -1.69
C LEU A 311 -2.24 -24.12 -1.26
N GLU A 312 -1.68 -25.22 -0.80
CA GLU A 312 -2.42 -26.43 -0.40
C GLU A 312 -3.15 -26.26 0.94
N ALA A 313 -2.43 -25.79 1.96
CA ALA A 313 -2.92 -25.82 3.35
C ALA A 313 -3.00 -24.45 4.04
N GLY A 314 -2.73 -23.35 3.34
CA GLY A 314 -2.72 -22.02 3.94
C GLY A 314 -3.55 -20.98 3.18
N ARG A 315 -3.62 -21.10 1.87
CA ARG A 315 -4.29 -20.10 1.03
C ARG A 315 -5.81 -20.32 1.04
N PRO A 316 -6.62 -19.29 1.37
CA PRO A 316 -8.06 -19.42 1.28
C PRO A 316 -8.50 -19.60 -0.18
N ARG A 317 -9.56 -20.42 -0.38
CA ARG A 317 -10.19 -20.59 -1.69
C ARG A 317 -10.85 -19.29 -2.12
N CYS A 318 -10.43 -18.73 -3.25
CA CYS A 318 -10.94 -17.48 -3.79
C CYS A 318 -10.62 -17.35 -5.28
N SER A 319 -11.33 -16.47 -5.98
CA SER A 319 -11.10 -16.16 -7.40
C SER A 319 -9.85 -15.31 -7.66
N CYS A 320 -9.24 -14.76 -6.62
CA CYS A 320 -8.05 -13.94 -6.73
C CYS A 320 -6.88 -14.75 -7.31
N ARG A 321 -6.26 -14.24 -8.39
CA ARG A 321 -5.13 -14.91 -9.06
C ARG A 321 -3.77 -14.65 -8.42
N ASN A 322 -3.66 -13.70 -7.47
CA ASN A 322 -2.40 -13.47 -6.76
C ASN A 322 -2.09 -14.66 -5.83
N VAL A 323 -0.82 -15.06 -5.77
CA VAL A 323 -0.36 -16.12 -4.86
C VAL A 323 -0.68 -15.76 -3.42
N PHE A 324 -0.27 -14.56 -2.99
CA PHE A 324 -0.43 -14.11 -1.61
C PHE A 324 -1.66 -13.22 -1.43
N VAL A 325 -2.58 -13.71 -0.62
CA VAL A 325 -3.85 -13.02 -0.32
C VAL A 325 -3.98 -12.70 1.17
N ARG A 326 -4.95 -11.86 1.50
CA ARG A 326 -5.30 -11.54 2.89
C ARG A 326 -5.81 -12.78 3.61
N ARG A 327 -5.54 -12.86 4.92
CA ARG A 327 -6.00 -13.97 5.77
C ARG A 327 -7.52 -14.01 5.92
N TYR A 328 -8.15 -12.84 6.02
CA TYR A 328 -9.58 -12.68 6.23
C TYR A 328 -10.25 -12.08 5.01
N ALA A 329 -11.49 -12.41 4.80
CA ALA A 329 -12.31 -11.79 3.77
C ALA A 329 -12.36 -10.24 3.93
N PRO A 330 -12.41 -9.49 2.83
CA PRO A 330 -12.44 -9.96 1.46
C PRO A 330 -11.08 -10.55 1.04
N TYR A 331 -11.08 -11.73 0.44
CA TYR A 331 -9.87 -12.40 -0.01
C TYR A 331 -9.30 -11.72 -1.25
N GLN A 332 -8.56 -10.66 -1.01
CA GLN A 332 -7.92 -9.82 -2.01
C GLN A 332 -6.40 -9.93 -1.92
N PRO A 333 -5.66 -9.50 -2.94
CA PRO A 333 -4.21 -9.40 -2.87
C PRO A 333 -3.76 -8.62 -1.64
N LEU A 334 -2.53 -8.81 -1.21
CA LEU A 334 -1.91 -7.91 -0.25
C LEU A 334 -1.89 -6.51 -0.84
N ALA A 335 -2.31 -5.50 -0.08
CA ALA A 335 -2.64 -4.18 -0.62
C ALA A 335 -1.46 -3.44 -1.26
N HIS A 336 -0.26 -3.58 -0.70
CA HIS A 336 0.96 -2.89 -1.14
C HIS A 336 2.21 -3.47 -0.46
N SER A 337 3.39 -3.08 -0.93
CA SER A 337 4.70 -3.49 -0.39
C SER A 337 4.88 -3.22 1.11
N GLY A 338 4.17 -2.26 1.68
CA GLY A 338 4.21 -1.97 3.12
C GLY A 338 3.70 -3.14 3.98
N VAL A 339 2.76 -3.95 3.45
CA VAL A 339 2.31 -5.18 4.14
C VAL A 339 3.45 -6.18 4.23
N VAL A 340 4.22 -6.36 3.15
CA VAL A 340 5.41 -7.23 3.15
C VAL A 340 6.47 -6.71 4.13
N SER A 341 6.68 -5.38 4.16
CA SER A 341 7.60 -4.78 5.14
C SER A 341 7.14 -4.99 6.59
N LYS A 342 5.82 -4.97 6.85
CA LYS A 342 5.28 -5.30 8.18
C LYS A 342 5.52 -6.77 8.54
N ILE A 343 5.35 -7.70 7.58
CA ILE A 343 5.64 -9.13 7.79
C ILE A 343 7.12 -9.30 8.17
N VAL A 344 8.04 -8.69 7.42
CA VAL A 344 9.47 -8.72 7.72
C VAL A 344 9.77 -8.18 9.12
N ARG A 345 9.18 -7.03 9.47
CA ARG A 345 9.38 -6.42 10.79
C ARG A 345 8.97 -7.36 11.92
N LEU A 346 7.78 -7.94 11.82
CA LEU A 346 7.28 -8.88 12.84
C LEU A 346 8.12 -10.14 12.91
N ALA A 347 8.59 -10.67 11.78
CA ALA A 347 9.45 -11.85 11.77
C ALA A 347 10.83 -11.59 12.40
N LEU A 348 11.42 -10.41 12.16
CA LEU A 348 12.66 -9.98 12.83
C LEU A 348 12.47 -9.85 14.35
N GLU A 349 11.36 -9.25 14.78
CA GLU A 349 11.01 -9.10 16.20
C GLU A 349 10.80 -10.45 16.89
N GLN A 350 10.10 -11.37 16.25
CA GLN A 350 9.87 -12.74 16.78
C GLN A 350 11.16 -13.56 16.87
N ALA A 351 12.08 -13.37 15.92
CA ALA A 351 13.37 -14.05 15.93
C ALA A 351 14.43 -13.37 16.83
N GLY A 352 14.10 -12.27 17.50
CA GLY A 352 15.06 -11.50 18.30
C GLY A 352 16.21 -10.88 17.50
N VAL A 353 16.00 -10.66 16.18
CA VAL A 353 17.02 -10.08 15.30
C VAL A 353 16.92 -8.57 15.28
N GLU A 354 17.94 -7.92 15.80
CA GLU A 354 18.03 -6.46 15.72
C GLU A 354 18.44 -5.99 14.33
N SER A 355 17.78 -4.96 13.84
CA SER A 355 18.12 -4.32 12.56
C SER A 355 17.72 -2.85 12.59
N THR A 356 18.59 -2.01 12.06
CA THR A 356 18.34 -0.56 11.93
C THR A 356 17.24 -0.24 10.90
N ARG A 357 16.92 -1.17 10.00
CA ARG A 357 15.78 -1.09 9.07
C ARG A 357 15.05 -2.43 9.04
N LYS A 358 13.77 -2.40 9.38
CA LYS A 358 12.91 -3.58 9.46
C LYS A 358 11.93 -3.60 8.26
N GLY A 359 12.43 -3.88 7.05
CA GLY A 359 11.61 -3.89 5.84
C GLY A 359 12.10 -4.85 4.76
N ALA A 360 11.29 -5.05 3.71
CA ALA A 360 11.59 -6.00 2.63
C ALA A 360 12.96 -5.78 1.96
N HIS A 361 13.41 -4.52 1.87
CA HIS A 361 14.72 -4.20 1.29
C HIS A 361 15.91 -4.72 2.10
N THR A 362 15.74 -4.96 3.40
CA THR A 362 16.81 -5.49 4.26
C THR A 362 17.25 -6.87 3.80
N PHE A 363 16.31 -7.78 3.50
CA PHE A 363 16.62 -9.10 2.95
C PHE A 363 17.36 -9.03 1.61
N ARG A 364 16.93 -8.11 0.75
CA ARG A 364 17.59 -7.88 -0.54
C ARG A 364 19.02 -7.37 -0.38
N HIS A 365 19.27 -6.47 0.57
CA HIS A 365 20.62 -6.02 0.89
C HIS A 365 21.46 -7.13 1.50
N THR A 366 20.87 -7.99 2.35
CA THR A 366 21.53 -9.17 2.91
C THR A 366 21.96 -10.12 1.82
N LEU A 367 21.05 -10.49 0.90
CA LEU A 367 21.37 -11.35 -0.24
C LEU A 367 22.54 -10.79 -1.07
N ALA A 368 22.51 -9.50 -1.38
CA ALA A 368 23.60 -8.87 -2.15
C ALA A 368 24.94 -8.91 -1.43
N THR A 369 24.94 -8.66 -0.10
CA THR A 369 26.14 -8.71 0.72
C THR A 369 26.66 -10.14 0.84
N ASP A 370 25.78 -11.13 1.00
CA ASP A 370 26.15 -12.54 1.08
C ASP A 370 26.72 -13.06 -0.26
N LEU A 371 26.17 -12.61 -1.39
CA LEU A 371 26.72 -12.94 -2.72
C LEU A 371 28.11 -12.31 -2.89
N LEU A 372 28.30 -11.06 -2.51
CA LEU A 372 29.58 -10.37 -2.58
C LEU A 372 30.64 -11.11 -1.74
N ARG A 373 30.32 -11.47 -0.48
CA ARG A 373 31.21 -12.25 0.40
C ARG A 373 31.56 -13.63 -0.15
N LYS A 374 30.73 -14.18 -1.04
CA LYS A 374 30.99 -15.45 -1.74
C LYS A 374 31.77 -15.25 -3.04
N GLY A 375 32.26 -14.04 -3.31
CA GLY A 375 33.08 -13.72 -4.48
C GLY A 375 32.30 -13.36 -5.75
N ALA A 376 30.98 -13.15 -5.65
CA ALA A 376 30.21 -12.71 -6.80
C ALA A 376 30.59 -11.25 -7.17
N SER A 377 30.77 -10.98 -8.46
CA SER A 377 31.05 -9.65 -8.97
C SER A 377 29.84 -8.70 -8.78
N LEU A 378 30.10 -7.40 -8.73
CA LEU A 378 29.02 -6.40 -8.66
C LEU A 378 28.07 -6.48 -9.86
N GLU A 379 28.57 -6.89 -11.03
CA GLU A 379 27.76 -7.08 -12.22
C GLU A 379 26.77 -8.25 -12.04
N GLU A 380 27.26 -9.40 -11.59
CA GLU A 380 26.42 -10.58 -11.28
C GLU A 380 25.36 -10.24 -10.22
N ILE A 381 25.75 -9.57 -9.12
CA ILE A 381 24.84 -9.09 -8.11
C ILE A 381 23.79 -8.14 -8.72
N GLY A 382 24.22 -7.23 -9.60
CA GLY A 382 23.33 -6.32 -10.33
C GLY A 382 22.31 -7.07 -11.19
N ARG A 383 22.72 -8.13 -11.89
CA ARG A 383 21.86 -9.01 -12.69
C ARG A 383 20.87 -9.77 -11.82
N VAL A 384 21.32 -10.42 -10.75
CA VAL A 384 20.45 -11.15 -9.81
C VAL A 384 19.42 -10.19 -9.19
N LEU A 385 19.84 -9.01 -8.76
CA LEU A 385 18.96 -8.03 -8.18
C LEU A 385 18.17 -7.19 -9.19
N ARG A 386 18.42 -7.34 -10.48
CA ARG A 386 17.72 -6.58 -11.56
C ARG A 386 17.83 -5.07 -11.36
N HIS A 387 19.05 -4.59 -11.11
CA HIS A 387 19.32 -3.17 -11.04
C HIS A 387 19.30 -2.56 -12.45
N LYS A 388 18.57 -1.45 -12.63
CA LYS A 388 18.53 -0.74 -13.92
C LYS A 388 19.83 0.04 -14.22
N SER A 389 20.52 0.46 -13.17
CA SER A 389 21.79 1.18 -13.26
C SER A 389 22.84 0.45 -12.45
N PRO A 390 24.04 0.23 -13.00
CA PRO A 390 25.19 -0.29 -12.28
C PRO A 390 25.47 0.48 -10.98
N ASP A 391 25.31 1.80 -10.99
CA ASP A 391 25.46 2.66 -9.80
C ASP A 391 24.64 2.21 -8.59
N THR A 392 23.52 1.51 -8.81
CA THR A 392 22.70 1.00 -7.70
C THR A 392 23.40 -0.15 -6.98
N THR A 393 24.30 -0.86 -7.67
CA THR A 393 25.02 -2.01 -7.12
C THR A 393 26.32 -1.58 -6.45
N THR A 394 26.92 -0.45 -6.85
CA THR A 394 28.18 0.04 -6.25
C THR A 394 28.10 0.33 -4.75
N ILE A 395 26.87 0.50 -4.21
CA ILE A 395 26.70 0.65 -2.76
C ILE A 395 27.23 -0.57 -1.98
N TYR A 396 27.25 -1.76 -2.58
CA TYR A 396 27.73 -2.98 -1.93
C TYR A 396 29.26 -3.08 -1.89
N ALA A 397 29.97 -2.42 -2.81
CA ALA A 397 31.44 -2.37 -2.76
C ALA A 397 31.96 -1.83 -1.43
N LYS A 398 31.17 -0.98 -0.75
CA LYS A 398 31.53 -0.41 0.57
C LYS A 398 31.46 -1.41 1.73
N VAL A 399 30.93 -2.59 1.51
CA VAL A 399 30.79 -3.64 2.55
C VAL A 399 32.05 -4.46 2.64
N GLU A 400 32.85 -4.50 1.59
CA GLU A 400 34.05 -5.31 1.48
C GLU A 400 35.29 -4.51 1.96
N ILE A 401 35.29 -4.21 3.26
CA ILE A 401 36.34 -3.36 3.86
C ILE A 401 37.73 -3.98 3.73
N GLU A 402 37.85 -5.32 3.76
CA GLU A 402 39.13 -6.01 3.60
C GLU A 402 39.70 -5.85 2.17
N ALA A 403 38.87 -6.00 1.15
CA ALA A 403 39.27 -5.74 -0.22
C ALA A 403 39.61 -4.25 -0.45
N LEU A 404 38.85 -3.34 0.17
CA LEU A 404 39.14 -1.91 0.12
C LEU A 404 40.44 -1.55 0.83
N ARG A 405 40.78 -2.23 1.91
CA ARG A 405 42.07 -2.04 2.63
C ARG A 405 43.28 -2.41 1.76
N GLN A 406 43.17 -3.43 0.93
CA GLN A 406 44.24 -3.84 0.01
C GLN A 406 44.46 -2.80 -1.11
N LEU A 407 43.44 -2.01 -1.46
CA LEU A 407 43.54 -0.94 -2.44
C LEU A 407 43.89 0.42 -1.80
N ALA A 408 43.87 0.51 -0.49
CA ALA A 408 44.20 1.75 0.21
C ALA A 408 45.70 1.98 0.12
N LEU A 409 46.08 3.13 -0.41
CA LEU A 409 47.45 3.61 -0.34
C LEU A 409 47.91 3.73 1.13
N PRO A 410 49.16 3.42 1.46
CA PRO A 410 49.69 3.65 2.79
C PRO A 410 49.45 5.11 3.20
N TRP A 411 48.95 5.32 4.42
CA TRP A 411 48.75 6.65 4.96
C TRP A 411 50.10 7.37 5.06
N ALA A 412 50.25 8.49 4.38
CA ALA A 412 51.52 9.24 4.34
C ALA A 412 52.06 9.72 5.69
N GLY A 413 51.25 9.57 6.79
CA GLY A 413 51.63 9.92 8.15
C GLY A 413 51.83 8.73 9.10
N GLY A 414 51.75 7.48 8.61
CA GLY A 414 51.88 6.26 9.40
C GLY A 414 53.30 5.71 9.56
N GLY A 415 54.27 6.55 9.68
CA GLY A 415 55.63 6.20 10.04
C GLY A 415 55.87 6.45 11.53
N ARG A 416 55.55 5.42 12.37
CA ARG A 416 56.29 4.97 13.56
C ARG A 416 55.59 3.80 14.21
#